data_1f4a93b0cbc64e043c808b6782bf0565
#
_entry.id   1f4a93b0cbc64e043c808b6782bf0565
#
_cell.length_a   1.000
_cell.length_b   1.000
_cell.length_c   1.000
_cell.angle_alpha   90.00
_cell.angle_beta   90.00
_cell.angle_gamma   90.00
#
_symmetry.space_group_name_H-M   'P 1'
#
loop_
_entity.id
_entity.type
_entity.pdbx_description
1 polymer ?
#
loop_
_entity_poly.entity_id
_entity_poly.type
_entity_poly.pdbx_seq_one_letter_code
_entity_poly.pdbx_strand_id
1 'polypeptide(L)' 'MAKILIVEDEAAIRRVLKKIISEENDAYEVDEAEDGLQGIEMIMNADYDLVLCDIKMPKMDGVEVL' A
#
# COMPACT_ATOMS: atom_id res chain seq x y z
N MET A 1 16.73 5.04 -6.44
CA MET A 1 15.31 5.31 -6.67
C MET A 1 14.48 4.41 -5.77
N ALA A 2 13.59 4.98 -4.99
CA ALA A 2 12.80 4.19 -4.05
C ALA A 2 11.57 3.62 -4.74
N LYS A 3 11.26 2.39 -4.43
CA LYS A 3 10.09 1.71 -4.94
C LYS A 3 9.12 1.47 -3.78
N ILE A 4 7.92 1.98 -3.93
CA ILE A 4 6.93 2.01 -2.85
C ILE A 4 5.67 1.27 -3.31
N LEU A 5 5.15 0.43 -2.42
CA LEU A 5 3.88 -0.26 -2.67
C LEU A 5 2.84 0.29 -1.70
N ILE A 6 1.69 0.67 -2.25
CA ILE A 6 0.54 1.08 -1.46
C ILE A 6 -0.50 -0.03 -1.52
N VAL A 7 -0.87 -0.55 -0.36
CA VAL A 7 -1.91 -1.58 -0.27
C VAL A 7 -3.11 -0.95 0.43
N GLU A 8 -4.16 -0.69 -0.32
CA GLU A 8 -5.33 0.01 0.17
C GLU A 8 -6.56 -0.43 -0.62
N ASP A 9 -7.61 -0.81 0.08
CA ASP A 9 -8.82 -1.33 -0.56
C ASP A 9 -9.72 -0.24 -1.14
N GLU A 10 -9.58 1.00 -0.69
CA GLU A 10 -10.37 2.10 -1.22
C GLU A 10 -9.59 2.85 -2.30
N ALA A 11 -10.13 2.85 -3.51
CA ALA A 11 -9.45 3.47 -4.63
C ALA A 11 -9.20 4.95 -4.43
N ALA A 12 -10.13 5.65 -3.80
CA ALA A 12 -9.99 7.08 -3.57
C ALA A 12 -8.81 7.39 -2.64
N ILE A 13 -8.67 6.60 -1.59
CA ILE A 13 -7.58 6.78 -0.64
C ILE A 13 -6.25 6.40 -1.28
N ARG A 14 -6.25 5.33 -2.03
CA ARG A 14 -5.05 4.87 -2.75
C ARG A 14 -4.53 5.96 -3.68
N ARG A 15 -5.45 6.61 -4.37
CA ARG A 15 -5.12 7.67 -5.32
C ARG A 15 -4.53 8.88 -4.63
N VAL A 16 -5.09 9.25 -3.47
CA VAL A 16 -4.59 10.36 -2.69
C VAL A 16 -3.19 10.08 -2.17
N LEU A 17 -2.97 8.89 -1.65
CA LEU A 17 -1.65 8.50 -1.15
C LEU A 17 -0.61 8.53 -2.24
N LYS A 18 -0.96 7.99 -3.40
CA LYS A 18 -0.05 8.00 -4.54
C LYS A 18 0.31 9.42 -4.95
N LYS A 19 -0.67 10.30 -4.95
CA LYS A 19 -0.43 11.69 -5.32
C LYS A 19 0.51 12.37 -4.33
N ILE A 20 0.28 12.17 -3.05
CA ILE A 20 1.12 12.77 -2.01
C ILE A 20 2.56 12.32 -2.16
N ILE A 21 2.77 11.03 -2.34
CA ILE A 21 4.11 10.48 -2.46
C ILE A 21 4.79 10.99 -3.72
N SER A 22 4.06 11.06 -4.82
CA SER A 22 4.62 11.52 -6.08
C SER A 22 5.01 13.00 -6.02
N GLU A 23 4.29 13.79 -5.24
CA GLU A 23 4.60 15.20 -5.08
C GLU A 23 5.82 15.42 -4.19
N GLU A 24 6.08 14.50 -3.28
CA GLU A 24 7.27 14.60 -2.44
C GLU A 24 8.54 14.40 -3.24
N ASN A 25 8.53 13.43 -4.14
CA ASN A 25 9.70 13.14 -4.95
C ASN A 25 9.25 12.34 -6.17
N ASP A 26 9.39 12.93 -7.34
CA ASP A 26 8.99 12.28 -8.58
C ASP A 26 9.90 11.11 -8.98
N ALA A 27 11.01 10.93 -8.29
CA ALA A 27 11.87 9.77 -8.50
C ALA A 27 11.33 8.51 -7.83
N TYR A 28 10.33 8.62 -6.96
CA TYR A 28 9.73 7.45 -6.34
C TYR A 28 8.89 6.70 -7.37
N GLU A 29 9.06 5.37 -7.38
CA GLU A 29 8.21 4.51 -8.19
C GLU A 29 7.14 3.94 -7.28
N VAL A 30 5.87 4.20 -7.60
CA VAL A 30 4.76 3.84 -6.71
C VAL A 30 3.86 2.83 -7.42
N ASP A 31 3.71 1.67 -6.79
CA ASP A 31 2.77 0.65 -7.24
C ASP A 31 1.59 0.58 -6.29
N GLU A 32 0.49 0.03 -6.76
CA GLU A 32 -0.74 -0.05 -5.99
C GLU A 32 -1.27 -1.46 -5.96
N ALA A 33 -1.77 -1.87 -4.81
CA ALA A 33 -2.50 -3.11 -4.64
C ALA A 33 -3.83 -2.79 -3.98
N GLU A 34 -4.88 -3.45 -4.42
CA GLU A 34 -6.23 -3.15 -3.93
C GLU A 34 -6.66 -4.02 -2.76
N ASP A 35 -5.88 -5.05 -2.45
CA ASP A 35 -6.14 -5.89 -1.29
C ASP A 35 -4.86 -6.55 -0.83
N GLY A 36 -4.94 -7.21 0.33
CA GLY A 36 -3.76 -7.82 0.93
C GLY A 36 -3.18 -8.95 0.10
N LEU A 37 -4.03 -9.70 -0.56
CA LEU A 37 -3.56 -10.82 -1.37
C LEU A 37 -2.75 -10.33 -2.56
N GLN A 38 -3.26 -9.32 -3.25
CA GLN A 38 -2.54 -8.72 -4.35
C GLN A 38 -1.24 -8.10 -3.86
N GLY A 39 -1.27 -7.44 -2.70
CA GLY A 39 -0.08 -6.86 -2.11
C GLY A 39 1.01 -7.89 -1.84
N ILE A 40 0.63 -9.01 -1.28
CA ILE A 40 1.57 -10.09 -1.00
C ILE A 40 2.19 -10.61 -2.28
N GLU A 41 1.38 -10.82 -3.31
CA GLU A 41 1.90 -11.29 -4.59
C GLU A 41 2.91 -10.32 -5.16
N MET A 42 2.64 -9.03 -5.07
CA MET A 42 3.54 -8.02 -5.58
C MET A 42 4.85 -7.98 -4.80
N ILE A 43 4.76 -8.10 -3.49
CA ILE A 43 5.96 -8.13 -2.64
C ILE A 43 6.84 -9.32 -2.98
N MET A 44 6.23 -10.45 -3.29
CA MET A 44 6.99 -11.65 -3.62
C MET A 44 7.65 -11.58 -4.99
N ASN A 45 7.15 -10.73 -5.88
CA ASN A 45 7.64 -10.64 -7.24
C ASN A 45 8.50 -9.42 -7.51
N ALA A 46 8.67 -8.54 -6.55
CA ALA A 46 9.45 -7.33 -6.71
C ALA A 46 10.02 -6.91 -5.36
N ASP A 47 11.06 -6.09 -5.40
CA ASP A 47 11.66 -5.56 -4.20
C ASP A 47 11.12 -4.17 -3.95
N TYR A 48 10.47 -3.99 -2.82
CA TYR A 48 9.97 -2.68 -2.41
C TYR A 48 10.78 -2.14 -1.25
N ASP A 49 11.05 -0.85 -1.29
CA ASP A 49 11.75 -0.17 -0.21
C ASP A 49 10.81 0.15 0.94
N LEU A 50 9.53 0.35 0.61
CA LEU A 50 8.52 0.69 1.60
C LEU A 50 7.18 0.13 1.18
N VAL A 51 6.43 -0.40 2.13
CA VAL A 51 5.07 -0.87 1.89
C VAL A 51 4.14 -0.13 2.86
N LEU A 52 3.22 0.64 2.30
CA LEU A 52 2.18 1.30 3.08
C LEU A 52 0.93 0.45 3.00
N CYS A 53 0.54 -0.13 4.11
CA CYS A 53 -0.60 -1.04 4.14
C CYS A 53 -1.67 -0.45 5.05
N ASP A 54 -2.80 -0.11 4.46
CA ASP A 54 -3.94 0.44 5.20
C ASP A 54 -5.20 -0.29 4.78
N ILE A 55 -5.24 -1.54 5.14
CA ILE A 55 -6.40 -2.38 4.83
C ILE A 55 -7.20 -2.59 6.09
N LYS A 56 -8.47 -2.28 6.00
CA LYS A 56 -9.38 -2.54 7.11
C LYS A 56 -9.69 -4.03 7.14
N MET A 57 -9.59 -4.60 8.31
CA MET A 57 -9.90 -6.01 8.51
C MET A 57 -11.10 -6.07 9.45
N PRO A 58 -12.30 -6.12 8.90
CA PRO A 58 -13.51 -6.00 9.73
C PRO A 58 -13.63 -7.07 10.80
N LYS A 59 -13.00 -8.18 10.60
CA LYS A 59 -13.04 -9.25 11.58
C LYS A 59 -11.92 -9.20 12.59
N MET A 60 -10.99 -8.30 12.38
CA MET A 60 -9.85 -8.11 13.26
C MET A 60 -10.08 -6.85 14.07
N ASP A 61 -11.08 -6.87 14.89
CA ASP A 61 -11.33 -5.69 15.71
C ASP A 61 -10.31 -5.61 16.84
N GLY A 62 -10.37 -4.53 17.60
CA GLY A 62 -9.39 -4.28 18.63
C GLY A 62 -9.28 -5.39 19.65
N VAL A 63 -10.37 -6.06 19.91
CA VAL A 63 -10.38 -7.13 20.90
C VAL A 63 -9.54 -8.30 20.43
N GLU A 64 -9.66 -8.64 19.18
CA GLU A 64 -8.92 -9.76 18.63
C GLU A 64 -7.44 -9.46 18.48
N VAL A 65 -7.13 -8.25 18.21
CA VAL A 65 -5.74 -7.83 18.06
C VAL A 65 -5.04 -7.83 19.41
N LEU A 66 -5.76 -7.48 20.42
CA LEU A 66 -5.21 -7.45 21.77
C LEU A 66 -5.16 -8.82 22.40
#